data_13b8d85a0b9178b77fac0ab5d86efa4b
#
_entry.id   13b8d85a0b9178b77fac0ab5d86efa4b
#
_cell.length_a   1.000
_cell.length_b   1.000
_cell.length_c   1.000
_cell.angle_alpha   90.00
_cell.angle_beta   90.00
_cell.angle_gamma   90.00
#
_symmetry.space_group_name_H-M   'P 1'
#
loop_
_entity.id
_entity.type
_entity.pdbx_description
1 polymer ?
#
loop_
_entity_poly.entity_id
_entity_poly.type
_entity_poly.pdbx_seq_one_letter_code
_entity_poly.pdbx_strand_id
1 'polypeptide(L)'
;MRLGNAKSKTPVFCLPLLSPFYIFAFITNENTDIMKLLRIIVAVVTALYFCSCQQNDIRIKQLTNIDSLADNDAERALNMLDSIGPYMKNATKASRNYYELLKIKAQDKAYIPQTSDSTITRLVEYYENKGDKRLLSKAYYYAGRIYRKLHDAPQAVKYFNMAEAAAKKYSKDTKLLANIYSQAGYTLRYQEFHKRSLIKFINAYKTDKINNDTCNMVLSLRDIADTYRNLENPYKALEYFNIAKRLASTLDDKSYASSIKDQMASLYLYELKDTDKAFKLLKESDPYRDSIEISPALSIYSELYRITGKEDSALICYKKLLKYGNIYGRQGAYDGLTRHCIKNGKNKEAYRYFELYMNISDSIRKLNASDAVAKYLALYDYSIRDEQNKELKLKNQQEKSKTTIFVITSILLATILISTIMLYRKRFEIINLKIEKLKIINSGIKENKAKPTDDKIRKINSSEIYKTIQKKISAYPEKNENLSETEWDELDNVVNSVYENYTEKLHNIYNRMSSFEYRVCLLIKINISPVNISHLTNHSKESISSVRRRLYYKAFNRKGSPADWDEIISSL
;
A
#
# COMPACT_ATOMS: atom_id res chain seq x y z
N MET A 1 -18.29 -20.74 -7.08
CA MET A 1 -18.85 -19.78 -6.10
C MET A 1 -17.88 -18.63 -5.92
N ARG A 2 -18.27 -17.44 -6.37
CA ARG A 2 -17.50 -16.20 -6.30
C ARG A 2 -17.79 -15.54 -4.95
N LEU A 3 -16.76 -15.15 -4.21
CA LEU A 3 -16.86 -14.12 -3.17
C LEU A 3 -15.75 -13.09 -3.41
N GLY A 4 -16.19 -11.92 -3.82
CA GLY A 4 -15.32 -10.79 -4.06
C GLY A 4 -14.94 -10.09 -2.76
N ASN A 5 -13.66 -9.84 -2.60
CA ASN A 5 -13.11 -8.97 -1.57
C ASN A 5 -13.11 -7.52 -2.07
N ALA A 6 -14.00 -6.73 -1.53
CA ALA A 6 -14.00 -5.28 -1.69
C ALA A 6 -12.84 -4.68 -0.84
N LYS A 7 -11.83 -4.18 -1.49
CA LYS A 7 -10.79 -3.35 -0.85
C LYS A 7 -11.35 -1.96 -0.62
N SER A 8 -11.48 -1.58 0.65
CA SER A 8 -11.76 -0.22 1.08
C SER A 8 -10.62 0.72 0.66
N LYS A 9 -10.90 1.59 -0.30
CA LYS A 9 -10.06 2.74 -0.63
C LYS A 9 -10.36 3.84 0.39
N THR A 10 -9.42 4.13 1.27
CA THR A 10 -9.39 5.39 2.01
C THR A 10 -9.21 6.54 1.02
N PRO A 11 -10.03 7.58 1.04
CA PRO A 11 -9.81 8.75 0.22
C PRO A 11 -8.63 9.54 0.78
N VAL A 12 -7.57 9.63 -0.01
CA VAL A 12 -6.56 10.67 0.17
C VAL A 12 -7.26 11.98 -0.14
N PHE A 13 -7.45 12.82 0.87
CA PHE A 13 -7.85 14.21 0.69
C PHE A 13 -6.72 14.92 -0.08
N CYS A 14 -6.80 14.90 -1.39
CA CYS A 14 -6.17 15.92 -2.20
C CYS A 14 -6.99 17.20 -1.97
N LEU A 15 -6.43 18.16 -1.25
CA LEU A 15 -6.88 19.56 -1.35
C LEU A 15 -6.97 19.89 -2.84
N PRO A 16 -8.11 20.34 -3.36
CA PRO A 16 -8.18 20.81 -4.72
C PRO A 16 -7.26 22.03 -4.80
N LEU A 17 -6.11 21.86 -5.44
CA LEU A 17 -5.39 22.97 -6.03
C LEU A 17 -6.43 23.68 -6.90
N LEU A 18 -6.89 24.83 -6.43
CA LEU A 18 -7.76 25.73 -7.17
C LEU A 18 -7.21 25.81 -8.60
N SER A 19 -7.97 25.26 -9.54
CA SER A 19 -7.55 25.24 -10.94
C SER A 19 -7.27 26.67 -11.37
N PRO A 20 -6.28 26.92 -12.22
CA PRO A 20 -5.99 28.26 -12.73
C PRO A 20 -7.21 28.97 -13.32
N PHE A 21 -8.23 28.20 -13.69
CA PHE A 21 -9.52 28.71 -14.21
C PHE A 21 -10.34 29.49 -13.18
N TYR A 22 -10.29 29.18 -11.89
CA TYR A 22 -11.02 29.93 -10.85
C TYR A 22 -10.35 31.26 -10.52
N ILE A 23 -9.02 31.33 -10.59
CA ILE A 23 -8.30 32.60 -10.44
C ILE A 23 -8.58 33.50 -11.66
N PHE A 24 -8.76 32.94 -12.85
CA PHE A 24 -9.10 33.68 -14.06
C PHE A 24 -10.52 34.27 -14.03
N ALA A 25 -11.48 33.59 -13.41
CA ALA A 25 -12.87 34.04 -13.30
C ALA A 25 -13.06 35.20 -12.29
N PHE A 26 -12.18 35.33 -11.29
CA PHE A 26 -12.29 36.39 -10.27
C PHE A 26 -11.70 37.76 -10.76
N ILE A 27 -10.94 37.75 -11.87
CA ILE A 27 -10.23 38.94 -12.39
C ILE A 27 -11.01 39.61 -13.54
N THR A 28 -12.26 39.22 -13.82
CA THR A 28 -12.94 39.63 -15.07
C THR A 28 -13.67 40.96 -15.01
N ASN A 29 -13.57 41.77 -13.95
CA ASN A 29 -14.45 42.94 -13.86
C ASN A 29 -13.81 44.27 -13.44
N GLU A 30 -12.56 44.59 -13.83
CA GLU A 30 -12.09 45.97 -13.78
C GLU A 30 -11.08 46.27 -14.90
N ASN A 31 -11.41 47.33 -15.67
CA ASN A 31 -10.73 47.76 -16.89
C ASN A 31 -9.60 48.76 -16.59
N THR A 32 -8.61 48.40 -15.78
CA THR A 32 -7.42 49.23 -15.57
C THR A 32 -6.20 48.61 -16.27
N ASP A 33 -5.33 49.47 -16.85
CA ASP A 33 -4.13 49.00 -17.56
C ASP A 33 -3.19 48.16 -16.68
N ILE A 34 -3.23 48.36 -15.37
CA ILE A 34 -2.51 47.54 -14.37
C ILE A 34 -2.99 46.09 -14.42
N MET A 35 -4.28 45.86 -14.59
CA MET A 35 -4.85 44.50 -14.66
C MET A 35 -4.49 43.79 -15.98
N LYS A 36 -4.36 44.53 -17.08
CA LYS A 36 -3.85 43.94 -18.35
C LYS A 36 -2.38 43.54 -18.21
N LEU A 37 -1.55 44.36 -17.58
CA LEU A 37 -0.15 44.06 -17.32
C LEU A 37 0.00 42.82 -16.39
N LEU A 38 -0.80 42.72 -15.34
CA LEU A 38 -0.81 41.57 -14.43
C LEU A 38 -1.21 40.26 -15.14
N ARG A 39 -2.19 40.33 -16.06
CA ARG A 39 -2.58 39.16 -16.89
C ARG A 39 -1.46 38.71 -17.81
N ILE A 40 -0.73 39.65 -18.43
CA ILE A 40 0.42 39.34 -19.27
C ILE A 40 1.54 38.70 -18.43
N ILE A 41 1.83 39.26 -17.25
CA ILE A 41 2.85 38.67 -16.35
C ILE A 41 2.46 37.26 -15.90
N VAL A 42 1.21 37.03 -15.49
CA VAL A 42 0.72 35.72 -15.12
C VAL A 42 0.78 34.73 -16.29
N ALA A 43 0.40 35.17 -17.50
CA ALA A 43 0.48 34.33 -18.70
C ALA A 43 1.94 33.98 -19.07
N VAL A 44 2.86 34.93 -18.95
CA VAL A 44 4.29 34.70 -19.20
C VAL A 44 4.89 33.80 -18.14
N VAL A 45 4.56 33.99 -16.85
CA VAL A 45 5.03 33.12 -15.77
C VAL A 45 4.48 31.70 -15.91
N THR A 46 3.19 31.52 -16.26
CA THR A 46 2.60 30.21 -16.52
C THR A 46 3.22 29.56 -17.75
N ALA A 47 3.45 30.29 -18.84
CA ALA A 47 4.12 29.78 -20.04
C ALA A 47 5.56 29.33 -19.75
N LEU A 48 6.32 30.10 -18.98
CA LEU A 48 7.68 29.74 -18.54
C LEU A 48 7.67 28.52 -17.64
N TYR A 49 6.66 28.38 -16.76
CA TYR A 49 6.49 27.21 -15.91
C TYR A 49 6.19 25.94 -16.73
N PHE A 50 5.28 26.02 -17.70
CA PHE A 50 4.97 24.90 -18.61
C PHE A 50 6.15 24.52 -19.50
N CYS A 51 6.90 25.48 -20.06
CA CYS A 51 8.11 25.19 -20.83
C CYS A 51 9.19 24.53 -19.99
N SER A 52 9.37 24.95 -18.74
CA SER A 52 10.33 24.33 -17.81
C SER A 52 9.95 22.89 -17.44
N CYS A 53 8.67 22.61 -17.21
CA CYS A 53 8.17 21.25 -16.94
C CYS A 53 8.35 20.32 -18.14
N GLN A 54 8.09 20.78 -19.36
CA GLN A 54 8.20 19.96 -20.57
C GLN A 54 9.65 19.59 -20.89
N GLN A 55 10.60 20.49 -20.65
CA GLN A 55 12.02 20.23 -20.87
C GLN A 55 12.59 19.26 -19.82
N ASN A 56 12.07 19.26 -18.60
CA ASN A 56 12.42 18.31 -17.54
C ASN A 56 11.94 16.89 -17.85
N ASP A 57 10.75 16.72 -18.40
CA ASP A 57 10.20 15.40 -18.77
C ASP A 57 11.03 14.73 -19.88
N ILE A 58 11.45 15.48 -20.88
CA ILE A 58 12.27 14.97 -22.00
C ILE A 58 13.64 14.48 -21.48
N ARG A 59 14.30 15.22 -20.60
CA ARG A 59 15.60 14.85 -20.03
C ARG A 59 15.51 13.64 -19.11
N ILE A 60 14.50 13.55 -18.27
CA ILE A 60 14.28 12.38 -17.41
C ILE A 60 14.00 11.16 -18.27
N LYS A 61 13.22 11.29 -19.34
CA LYS A 61 12.96 10.18 -20.28
C LYS A 61 14.22 9.71 -20.98
N GLN A 62 15.10 10.62 -21.40
CA GLN A 62 16.42 10.23 -21.97
C GLN A 62 17.26 9.47 -20.94
N LEU A 63 17.36 9.95 -19.71
CA LEU A 63 18.09 9.28 -18.63
C LEU A 63 17.50 7.89 -18.32
N THR A 64 16.18 7.75 -18.34
CA THR A 64 15.51 6.45 -18.13
C THR A 64 15.85 5.44 -19.25
N ASN A 65 15.95 5.90 -20.50
CA ASN A 65 16.38 5.05 -21.62
C ASN A 65 17.83 4.60 -21.45
N ILE A 66 18.71 5.51 -21.02
CA ILE A 66 20.12 5.17 -20.73
C ILE A 66 20.23 4.22 -19.53
N ASP A 67 19.35 4.36 -18.50
CA ASP A 67 19.30 3.43 -17.38
C ASP A 67 19.05 1.99 -17.84
N SER A 68 18.10 1.80 -18.75
CA SER A 68 17.80 0.49 -19.34
C SER A 68 18.92 -0.02 -20.25
N LEU A 69 19.55 0.87 -21.02
CA LEU A 69 20.67 0.53 -21.88
C LEU A 69 21.88 0.06 -21.08
N ALA A 70 22.17 0.70 -19.95
CA ALA A 70 23.31 0.35 -19.10
C ALA A 70 23.26 -1.08 -18.53
N ASP A 71 22.11 -1.74 -18.54
CA ASP A 71 21.99 -3.15 -18.14
C ASP A 71 22.46 -4.11 -19.22
N ASN A 72 22.41 -3.73 -20.51
CA ASN A 72 22.72 -4.57 -21.66
C ASN A 72 24.04 -4.17 -22.38
N ASP A 73 24.31 -2.86 -22.42
CA ASP A 73 25.47 -2.29 -23.13
C ASP A 73 25.99 -1.07 -22.32
N ALA A 74 26.83 -1.37 -21.34
CA ALA A 74 27.37 -0.37 -20.43
C ALA A 74 28.29 0.65 -21.10
N GLU A 75 29.07 0.23 -22.10
CA GLU A 75 29.98 1.13 -22.84
C GLU A 75 29.20 2.15 -23.67
N ARG A 76 28.20 1.70 -24.39
CA ARG A 76 27.32 2.58 -25.15
C ARG A 76 26.55 3.53 -24.23
N ALA A 77 26.09 3.06 -23.06
CA ALA A 77 25.46 3.90 -22.06
C ALA A 77 26.41 4.99 -21.53
N LEU A 78 27.71 4.67 -21.31
CA LEU A 78 28.72 5.66 -20.93
C LEU A 78 28.93 6.71 -22.01
N ASN A 79 29.07 6.29 -23.26
CA ASN A 79 29.24 7.20 -24.40
C ASN A 79 28.04 8.17 -24.52
N MET A 80 26.81 7.66 -24.31
CA MET A 80 25.61 8.50 -24.28
C MET A 80 25.60 9.45 -23.08
N LEU A 81 25.99 9.00 -21.90
CA LEU A 81 26.12 9.86 -20.73
C LEU A 81 27.16 10.97 -20.93
N ASP A 82 28.32 10.65 -21.50
CA ASP A 82 29.36 11.62 -21.76
C ASP A 82 28.91 12.67 -22.82
N SER A 83 28.15 12.28 -23.83
CA SER A 83 27.60 13.21 -24.82
C SER A 83 26.60 14.20 -24.24
N ILE A 84 25.79 13.80 -23.25
CA ILE A 84 24.81 14.69 -22.60
C ILE A 84 25.40 15.46 -21.40
N GLY A 85 26.58 15.06 -20.92
CA GLY A 85 27.25 15.65 -19.76
C GLY A 85 27.33 17.18 -19.76
N PRO A 86 27.77 17.84 -20.86
CA PRO A 86 27.82 19.29 -20.95
C PRO A 86 26.46 19.98 -20.69
N TYR A 87 25.38 19.36 -21.15
CA TYR A 87 24.02 19.90 -20.99
C TYR A 87 23.46 19.71 -19.57
N MET A 88 24.07 18.84 -18.74
CA MET A 88 23.66 18.61 -17.36
C MET A 88 23.98 19.81 -16.45
N LYS A 89 24.91 20.68 -16.81
CA LYS A 89 25.22 21.91 -16.03
C LYS A 89 23.97 22.76 -15.78
N ASN A 90 23.10 22.87 -16.77
CA ASN A 90 21.87 23.66 -16.74
C ASN A 90 20.62 22.81 -16.40
N ALA A 91 20.78 21.54 -16.02
CA ALA A 91 19.70 20.67 -15.65
C ALA A 91 19.25 20.90 -14.18
N THR A 92 18.07 20.42 -13.84
CA THR A 92 17.61 20.44 -12.44
C THR A 92 18.52 19.61 -11.53
N LYS A 93 18.51 19.90 -10.24
CA LYS A 93 19.26 19.11 -9.26
C LYS A 93 18.88 17.63 -9.29
N ALA A 94 17.60 17.32 -9.51
CA ALA A 94 17.11 15.95 -9.66
C ALA A 94 17.74 15.23 -10.87
N SER A 95 17.70 15.88 -12.05
CA SER A 95 18.29 15.31 -13.28
C SER A 95 19.80 15.14 -13.17
N ARG A 96 20.51 16.10 -12.58
CA ARG A 96 21.96 15.99 -12.34
C ARG A 96 22.32 14.82 -11.43
N ASN A 97 21.63 14.66 -10.31
CA ASN A 97 21.89 13.56 -9.39
C ASN A 97 21.53 12.20 -10.02
N TYR A 98 20.46 12.14 -10.81
CA TYR A 98 20.13 10.90 -11.53
C TYR A 98 21.18 10.57 -12.60
N TYR A 99 21.63 11.56 -13.36
CA TYR A 99 22.73 11.39 -14.32
C TYR A 99 23.99 10.84 -13.64
N GLU A 100 24.41 11.38 -12.50
CA GLU A 100 25.59 10.88 -11.78
C GLU A 100 25.39 9.46 -11.24
N LEU A 101 24.18 9.14 -10.76
CA LEU A 101 23.86 7.78 -10.32
C LEU A 101 23.95 6.78 -11.51
N LEU A 102 23.47 7.17 -12.69
CA LEU A 102 23.57 6.36 -13.90
C LEU A 102 25.00 6.22 -14.39
N LYS A 103 25.82 7.27 -14.25
CA LYS A 103 27.24 7.18 -14.57
C LYS A 103 27.95 6.17 -13.69
N ILE A 104 27.68 6.16 -12.39
CA ILE A 104 28.17 5.12 -11.47
C ILE A 104 27.69 3.73 -11.89
N LYS A 105 26.39 3.57 -12.23
CA LYS A 105 25.85 2.31 -12.72
C LYS A 105 26.59 1.81 -13.96
N ALA A 106 26.72 2.65 -14.97
CA ALA A 106 27.37 2.29 -16.22
C ALA A 106 28.85 1.95 -16.02
N GLN A 107 29.57 2.73 -15.20
CA GLN A 107 30.95 2.43 -14.82
C GLN A 107 31.08 1.10 -14.06
N ASP A 108 30.17 0.80 -13.13
CA ASP A 108 30.19 -0.46 -12.40
C ASP A 108 29.97 -1.67 -13.34
N LYS A 109 29.04 -1.53 -14.29
CA LYS A 109 28.74 -2.56 -15.32
C LYS A 109 29.86 -2.72 -16.36
N ALA A 110 30.57 -1.64 -16.71
CA ALA A 110 31.72 -1.65 -17.58
C ALA A 110 33.03 -2.07 -16.86
N TYR A 111 32.94 -2.53 -15.61
CA TYR A 111 34.09 -2.93 -14.78
C TYR A 111 35.14 -1.83 -14.56
N ILE A 112 34.78 -0.56 -14.72
CA ILE A 112 35.65 0.58 -14.45
C ILE A 112 35.86 0.71 -12.95
N PRO A 113 37.10 0.75 -12.43
CA PRO A 113 37.39 0.88 -11.02
C PRO A 113 36.86 2.19 -10.43
N GLN A 114 36.20 2.09 -9.29
CA GLN A 114 35.82 3.25 -8.47
C GLN A 114 36.87 3.43 -7.37
N THR A 115 37.50 4.60 -7.32
CA THR A 115 38.60 4.91 -6.38
C THR A 115 38.14 5.79 -5.20
N SER A 116 36.92 6.29 -5.21
CA SER A 116 36.38 7.18 -4.18
C SER A 116 34.89 6.94 -3.98
N ASP A 117 34.45 7.16 -2.75
CA ASP A 117 33.05 7.08 -2.32
C ASP A 117 32.35 8.46 -2.30
N SER A 118 33.07 9.56 -2.56
CA SER A 118 32.56 10.93 -2.37
C SER A 118 31.28 11.22 -3.15
N THR A 119 31.23 10.80 -4.43
CA THR A 119 30.05 11.01 -5.29
C THR A 119 28.85 10.23 -4.79
N ILE A 120 29.04 8.95 -4.47
CA ILE A 120 27.92 8.10 -4.04
C ILE A 120 27.38 8.50 -2.67
N THR A 121 28.25 8.93 -1.75
CA THR A 121 27.84 9.42 -0.42
C THR A 121 26.96 10.66 -0.54
N ARG A 122 27.32 11.62 -1.39
CA ARG A 122 26.51 12.81 -1.68
C ARG A 122 25.19 12.46 -2.34
N LEU A 123 25.15 11.46 -3.24
CA LEU A 123 23.92 10.98 -3.87
C LEU A 123 23.00 10.29 -2.85
N VAL A 124 23.55 9.46 -1.98
CA VAL A 124 22.79 8.83 -0.89
C VAL A 124 22.14 9.89 -0.01
N GLU A 125 22.89 10.88 0.46
CA GLU A 125 22.36 11.98 1.26
C GLU A 125 21.23 12.74 0.55
N TYR A 126 21.38 13.00 -0.76
CA TYR A 126 20.34 13.64 -1.54
C TYR A 126 19.06 12.82 -1.59
N TYR A 127 19.14 11.51 -1.89
CA TYR A 127 17.97 10.64 -2.01
C TYR A 127 17.32 10.32 -0.65
N GLU A 128 18.08 10.32 0.43
CA GLU A 128 17.55 10.22 1.80
C GLU A 128 16.66 11.42 2.16
N ASN A 129 17.10 12.63 1.81
CA ASN A 129 16.46 13.86 2.26
C ASN A 129 15.39 14.39 1.28
N LYS A 130 15.69 14.48 -0.02
CA LYS A 130 14.89 15.23 -1.00
C LYS A 130 14.62 14.50 -2.31
N GLY A 131 15.30 13.40 -2.60
CA GLY A 131 15.22 12.71 -3.88
C GLY A 131 14.04 11.74 -3.98
N ASP A 132 13.85 11.20 -5.21
CA ASP A 132 12.89 10.13 -5.45
C ASP A 132 13.27 8.89 -4.65
N LYS A 133 12.41 8.48 -3.73
CA LYS A 133 12.64 7.33 -2.87
C LYS A 133 12.79 5.99 -3.62
N ARG A 134 12.28 5.91 -4.84
CA ARG A 134 12.49 4.72 -5.69
C ARG A 134 13.95 4.58 -6.11
N LEU A 135 14.66 5.70 -6.31
CA LEU A 135 16.09 5.71 -6.64
C LEU A 135 17.00 5.55 -5.42
N LEU A 136 16.47 5.73 -4.21
CA LEU A 136 17.23 5.54 -2.97
C LEU A 136 17.77 4.12 -2.85
N SER A 137 16.98 3.10 -3.23
CA SER A 137 17.45 1.70 -3.22
C SER A 137 18.62 1.47 -4.20
N LYS A 138 18.59 2.12 -5.37
CA LYS A 138 19.71 2.09 -6.33
C LYS A 138 20.94 2.80 -5.77
N ALA A 139 20.77 3.97 -5.14
CA ALA A 139 21.88 4.70 -4.53
C ALA A 139 22.56 3.88 -3.42
N TYR A 140 21.79 3.27 -2.51
CA TYR A 140 22.35 2.36 -1.52
C TYR A 140 23.01 1.12 -2.12
N TYR A 141 22.42 0.53 -3.16
CA TYR A 141 23.01 -0.61 -3.84
C TYR A 141 24.40 -0.30 -4.41
N TYR A 142 24.52 0.83 -5.14
CA TYR A 142 25.81 1.23 -5.69
C TYR A 142 26.80 1.71 -4.62
N ALA A 143 26.34 2.28 -3.50
CA ALA A 143 27.18 2.53 -2.35
C ALA A 143 27.77 1.20 -1.82
N GLY A 144 26.95 0.18 -1.62
CA GLY A 144 27.42 -1.15 -1.22
C GLY A 144 28.43 -1.74 -2.22
N ARG A 145 28.20 -1.56 -3.52
CA ARG A 145 29.13 -2.00 -4.59
C ARG A 145 30.48 -1.29 -4.53
N ILE A 146 30.46 0.03 -4.34
CA ILE A 146 31.67 0.86 -4.24
C ILE A 146 32.45 0.49 -2.99
N TYR A 147 31.83 0.44 -1.80
CA TYR A 147 32.51 0.09 -0.55
C TYR A 147 33.08 -1.34 -0.60
N ARG A 148 32.43 -2.29 -1.27
CA ARG A 148 33.00 -3.62 -1.51
C ARG A 148 34.26 -3.56 -2.36
N LYS A 149 34.29 -2.72 -3.43
CA LYS A 149 35.50 -2.53 -4.27
C LYS A 149 36.62 -1.81 -3.52
N LEU A 150 36.26 -0.93 -2.58
CA LEU A 150 37.22 -0.26 -1.69
C LEU A 150 37.67 -1.14 -0.51
N HIS A 151 37.26 -2.40 -0.47
CA HIS A 151 37.54 -3.37 0.59
C HIS A 151 37.02 -2.96 1.98
N ASP A 152 36.01 -2.09 2.05
CA ASP A 152 35.31 -1.74 3.28
C ASP A 152 34.04 -2.63 3.43
N ALA A 153 34.26 -3.86 3.88
CA ALA A 153 33.19 -4.85 4.03
C ALA A 153 32.09 -4.42 5.02
N PRO A 154 32.39 -3.78 6.19
CA PRO A 154 31.35 -3.26 7.09
C PRO A 154 30.40 -2.27 6.43
N GLN A 155 30.92 -1.28 5.71
CA GLN A 155 30.08 -0.31 5.00
C GLN A 155 29.33 -0.97 3.84
N ALA A 156 29.97 -1.89 3.10
CA ALA A 156 29.29 -2.62 2.03
C ALA A 156 28.07 -3.38 2.56
N VAL A 157 28.20 -4.14 3.64
CA VAL A 157 27.09 -4.88 4.27
C VAL A 157 26.01 -3.93 4.77
N LYS A 158 26.38 -2.81 5.39
CA LYS A 158 25.46 -1.75 5.83
C LYS A 158 24.61 -1.26 4.67
N TYR A 159 25.24 -0.82 3.59
CA TYR A 159 24.53 -0.26 2.46
C TYR A 159 23.70 -1.30 1.69
N PHE A 160 24.11 -2.56 1.61
CA PHE A 160 23.26 -3.61 1.04
C PHE A 160 22.02 -3.90 1.90
N ASN A 161 22.12 -3.85 3.23
CA ASN A 161 20.96 -3.99 4.10
C ASN A 161 19.99 -2.78 3.96
N MET A 162 20.55 -1.56 3.87
CA MET A 162 19.74 -0.35 3.60
C MET A 162 19.08 -0.40 2.22
N ALA A 163 19.79 -0.91 1.20
CA ALA A 163 19.25 -1.10 -0.14
C ALA A 163 18.08 -2.11 -0.15
N GLU A 164 18.22 -3.23 0.56
CA GLU A 164 17.15 -4.24 0.72
C GLU A 164 15.90 -3.62 1.38
N ALA A 165 16.08 -2.92 2.49
CA ALA A 165 14.98 -2.27 3.20
C ALA A 165 14.28 -1.21 2.31
N ALA A 166 15.06 -0.37 1.62
CA ALA A 166 14.53 0.65 0.72
C ALA A 166 13.83 0.04 -0.51
N ALA A 167 14.39 -1.02 -1.10
CA ALA A 167 13.80 -1.71 -2.25
C ALA A 167 12.43 -2.32 -1.89
N LYS A 168 12.33 -2.98 -0.75
CA LYS A 168 11.07 -3.55 -0.24
C LYS A 168 10.02 -2.48 0.06
N LYS A 169 10.43 -1.32 0.55
CA LYS A 169 9.51 -0.26 0.99
C LYS A 169 9.06 0.66 -0.15
N TYR A 170 9.96 1.02 -1.06
CA TYR A 170 9.74 2.11 -2.01
C TYR A 170 9.80 1.68 -3.48
N SER A 171 10.38 0.52 -3.79
CA SER A 171 10.58 0.05 -5.15
C SER A 171 9.82 -1.25 -5.40
N LYS A 172 9.37 -1.44 -6.65
CA LYS A 172 8.84 -2.74 -7.13
C LYS A 172 9.86 -3.45 -8.03
N ASP A 173 11.10 -2.95 -8.08
CA ASP A 173 12.16 -3.48 -8.92
C ASP A 173 12.72 -4.78 -8.33
N THR A 174 12.13 -5.89 -8.73
CA THR A 174 12.52 -7.23 -8.29
C THR A 174 13.88 -7.64 -8.83
N LYS A 175 14.30 -7.12 -10.02
CA LYS A 175 15.64 -7.37 -10.57
C LYS A 175 16.72 -6.73 -9.69
N LEU A 176 16.50 -5.47 -9.30
CA LEU A 176 17.41 -4.80 -8.35
C LEU A 176 17.46 -5.55 -7.01
N LEU A 177 16.32 -6.03 -6.51
CA LEU A 177 16.26 -6.77 -5.24
C LEU A 177 17.04 -8.08 -5.31
N ALA A 178 16.96 -8.83 -6.41
CA ALA A 178 17.77 -10.03 -6.64
C ALA A 178 19.27 -9.71 -6.63
N ASN A 179 19.66 -8.65 -7.33
CA ASN A 179 21.06 -8.18 -7.35
C ASN A 179 21.55 -7.76 -5.95
N ILE A 180 20.72 -7.07 -5.16
CA ILE A 180 21.05 -6.71 -3.77
C ILE A 180 21.33 -7.97 -2.95
N TYR A 181 20.45 -8.98 -3.04
CA TYR A 181 20.64 -10.24 -2.34
C TYR A 181 21.93 -10.94 -2.75
N SER A 182 22.20 -11.09 -4.06
CA SER A 182 23.43 -11.70 -4.56
C SER A 182 24.66 -10.98 -4.05
N GLN A 183 24.71 -9.64 -4.14
CA GLN A 183 25.89 -8.87 -3.73
C GLN A 183 26.10 -8.88 -2.22
N ALA A 184 25.03 -8.82 -1.43
CA ALA A 184 25.09 -9.01 0.02
C ALA A 184 25.57 -10.42 0.38
N GLY A 185 25.09 -11.44 -0.34
CA GLY A 185 25.51 -12.84 -0.18
C GLY A 185 27.00 -13.00 -0.42
N TYR A 186 27.53 -12.47 -1.53
CA TYR A 186 28.97 -12.48 -1.82
C TYR A 186 29.78 -11.79 -0.72
N THR A 187 29.38 -10.59 -0.30
CA THR A 187 30.11 -9.85 0.73
C THR A 187 30.17 -10.64 2.05
N LEU A 188 29.06 -11.23 2.46
CA LEU A 188 29.00 -12.04 3.68
C LEU A 188 29.80 -13.33 3.56
N ARG A 189 29.82 -13.99 2.38
CA ARG A 189 30.57 -15.22 2.15
C ARG A 189 32.07 -14.98 2.25
N TYR A 190 32.57 -13.89 1.67
CA TYR A 190 33.99 -13.52 1.77
C TYR A 190 34.41 -13.15 3.20
N GLN A 191 33.43 -12.77 4.05
CA GLN A 191 33.66 -12.50 5.48
C GLN A 191 33.35 -13.72 6.37
N GLU A 192 33.21 -14.93 5.77
CA GLU A 192 32.96 -16.21 6.46
C GLU A 192 31.61 -16.33 7.18
N PHE A 193 30.67 -15.39 6.95
CA PHE A 193 29.31 -15.45 7.49
C PHE A 193 28.42 -16.38 6.65
N HIS A 194 28.82 -17.63 6.49
CA HIS A 194 28.23 -18.58 5.55
C HIS A 194 26.73 -18.81 5.76
N LYS A 195 26.24 -18.91 7.01
CA LYS A 195 24.79 -19.07 7.28
C LYS A 195 23.98 -17.87 6.82
N ARG A 196 24.47 -16.65 7.03
CA ARG A 196 23.79 -15.40 6.56
C ARG A 196 23.88 -15.26 5.04
N SER A 197 25.02 -15.60 4.48
CA SER A 197 25.22 -15.64 3.02
C SER A 197 24.25 -16.59 2.34
N LEU A 198 24.06 -17.80 2.88
CA LEU A 198 23.11 -18.78 2.35
C LEU A 198 21.68 -18.22 2.28
N ILE A 199 21.22 -17.54 3.33
CA ILE A 199 19.90 -16.91 3.34
C ILE A 199 19.77 -15.88 2.21
N LYS A 200 20.82 -15.06 1.99
CA LYS A 200 20.81 -14.05 0.93
C LYS A 200 20.76 -14.70 -0.46
N PHE A 201 21.57 -15.74 -0.73
CA PHE A 201 21.55 -16.43 -2.02
C PHE A 201 20.23 -17.19 -2.27
N ILE A 202 19.62 -17.80 -1.25
CA ILE A 202 18.28 -18.39 -1.37
C ILE A 202 17.23 -17.32 -1.73
N ASN A 203 17.32 -16.14 -1.14
CA ASN A 203 16.42 -15.03 -1.46
C ASN A 203 16.67 -14.49 -2.89
N ALA A 204 17.93 -14.44 -3.34
CA ALA A 204 18.28 -14.13 -4.72
C ALA A 204 17.62 -15.11 -5.68
N TYR A 205 17.85 -16.41 -5.49
CA TYR A 205 17.25 -17.48 -6.32
C TYR A 205 15.71 -17.38 -6.39
N LYS A 206 15.05 -17.19 -5.24
CA LYS A 206 13.58 -17.03 -5.20
C LYS A 206 13.11 -15.82 -5.99
N THR A 207 13.87 -14.74 -5.93
CA THR A 207 13.54 -13.49 -6.65
C THR A 207 13.84 -13.61 -8.14
N ASP A 208 14.96 -14.25 -8.53
CA ASP A 208 15.29 -14.56 -9.91
C ASP A 208 14.24 -15.47 -10.57
N LYS A 209 13.71 -16.42 -9.80
CA LYS A 209 12.60 -17.28 -10.25
C LYS A 209 11.31 -16.48 -10.52
N ILE A 210 11.00 -15.49 -9.69
CA ILE A 210 9.87 -14.57 -9.92
C ILE A 210 10.09 -13.75 -11.21
N ASN A 211 11.34 -13.37 -11.47
CA ASN A 211 11.73 -12.60 -12.65
C ASN A 211 11.81 -13.44 -13.93
N ASN A 212 11.71 -14.78 -13.85
CA ASN A 212 12.00 -15.73 -14.93
C ASN A 212 13.42 -15.57 -15.51
N ASP A 213 14.38 -15.16 -14.67
CA ASP A 213 15.78 -14.92 -15.07
C ASP A 213 16.59 -16.19 -14.88
N THR A 214 16.58 -17.06 -15.90
CA THR A 214 17.24 -18.37 -15.85
C THR A 214 18.75 -18.25 -15.64
N CYS A 215 19.40 -17.26 -16.24
CA CYS A 215 20.84 -17.03 -16.05
C CYS A 215 21.19 -16.74 -14.59
N ASN A 216 20.48 -15.80 -13.98
CA ASN A 216 20.70 -15.47 -12.56
C ASN A 216 20.26 -16.60 -11.63
N MET A 217 19.22 -17.39 -11.99
CA MET A 217 18.88 -18.60 -11.24
C MET A 217 20.02 -19.61 -11.18
N VAL A 218 20.72 -19.84 -12.32
CA VAL A 218 21.90 -20.73 -12.38
C VAL A 218 23.00 -20.20 -11.46
N LEU A 219 23.32 -18.91 -11.54
CA LEU A 219 24.33 -18.28 -10.69
C LEU A 219 23.97 -18.35 -9.20
N SER A 220 22.73 -18.07 -8.85
CA SER A 220 22.26 -18.15 -7.46
C SER A 220 22.32 -19.59 -6.91
N LEU A 221 21.96 -20.61 -7.71
CA LEU A 221 22.08 -22.03 -7.33
C LEU A 221 23.54 -22.46 -7.15
N ARG A 222 24.44 -22.00 -8.02
CA ARG A 222 25.89 -22.19 -7.88
C ARG A 222 26.38 -21.61 -6.55
N ASP A 223 25.97 -20.39 -6.23
CA ASP A 223 26.40 -19.69 -5.02
C ASP A 223 25.84 -20.34 -3.74
N ILE A 224 24.62 -20.90 -3.80
CA ILE A 224 24.05 -21.72 -2.74
C ILE A 224 24.89 -22.99 -2.54
N ALA A 225 25.23 -23.70 -3.62
CA ALA A 225 26.05 -24.90 -3.58
C ALA A 225 27.44 -24.62 -2.97
N ASP A 226 28.09 -23.56 -3.42
CA ASP A 226 29.39 -23.13 -2.93
C ASP A 226 29.34 -22.73 -1.44
N THR A 227 28.22 -22.14 -1.00
CA THR A 227 28.03 -21.82 0.41
C THR A 227 27.82 -23.08 1.25
N TYR A 228 27.15 -24.12 0.73
CA TYR A 228 27.07 -25.41 1.42
C TYR A 228 28.44 -26.11 1.52
N ARG A 229 29.35 -25.94 0.54
CA ARG A 229 30.74 -26.39 0.68
C ARG A 229 31.41 -25.73 1.88
N ASN A 230 31.29 -24.40 1.97
CA ASN A 230 31.87 -23.64 3.08
C ASN A 230 31.22 -23.97 4.46
N LEU A 231 30.04 -24.57 4.44
CA LEU A 231 29.33 -25.11 5.61
C LEU A 231 29.65 -26.60 5.85
N GLU A 232 30.69 -27.13 5.19
CA GLU A 232 31.14 -28.52 5.29
C GLU A 232 30.06 -29.56 4.95
N ASN A 233 29.16 -29.21 4.01
CA ASN A 233 28.11 -30.11 3.55
C ASN A 233 28.23 -30.38 2.02
N PRO A 234 29.19 -31.22 1.61
CA PRO A 234 29.47 -31.47 0.20
C PRO A 234 28.33 -32.18 -0.53
N TYR A 235 27.51 -32.96 0.14
CA TYR A 235 26.38 -33.66 -0.49
C TYR A 235 25.25 -32.70 -0.86
N LYS A 236 24.93 -31.74 0.02
CA LYS A 236 23.99 -30.67 -0.34
C LYS A 236 24.56 -29.76 -1.44
N ALA A 237 25.84 -29.47 -1.38
CA ALA A 237 26.48 -28.71 -2.45
C ALA A 237 26.33 -29.43 -3.80
N LEU A 238 26.57 -30.76 -3.84
CA LEU A 238 26.41 -31.55 -5.07
C LEU A 238 24.95 -31.55 -5.57
N GLU A 239 23.97 -31.62 -4.68
CA GLU A 239 22.55 -31.50 -5.02
C GLU A 239 22.25 -30.20 -5.77
N TYR A 240 22.64 -29.06 -5.21
CA TYR A 240 22.40 -27.74 -5.81
C TYR A 240 23.21 -27.54 -7.09
N PHE A 241 24.46 -28.04 -7.17
CA PHE A 241 25.22 -28.02 -8.40
C PHE A 241 24.57 -28.83 -9.52
N ASN A 242 23.98 -29.98 -9.21
CA ASN A 242 23.26 -30.80 -10.20
C ASN A 242 22.00 -30.10 -10.71
N ILE A 243 21.29 -29.35 -9.84
CA ILE A 243 20.16 -28.52 -10.26
C ILE A 243 20.66 -27.40 -11.17
N ALA A 244 21.72 -26.68 -10.76
CA ALA A 244 22.33 -25.61 -11.54
C ALA A 244 22.80 -26.10 -12.92
N LYS A 245 23.49 -27.26 -12.99
CA LYS A 245 23.97 -27.87 -14.21
C LYS A 245 22.83 -28.18 -15.19
N ARG A 246 21.75 -28.80 -14.72
CA ARG A 246 20.56 -29.09 -15.54
C ARG A 246 19.95 -27.78 -16.10
N LEU A 247 19.82 -26.76 -15.28
CA LEU A 247 19.26 -25.49 -15.70
C LEU A 247 20.21 -24.77 -16.68
N ALA A 248 21.53 -24.78 -16.41
CA ALA A 248 22.53 -24.20 -17.31
C ALA A 248 22.56 -24.88 -18.67
N SER A 249 22.24 -26.17 -18.79
CA SER A 249 22.20 -26.87 -20.08
C SER A 249 21.08 -26.36 -21.00
N THR A 250 20.06 -25.68 -20.48
CA THR A 250 18.97 -25.07 -21.26
C THR A 250 19.34 -23.70 -21.82
N LEU A 251 20.44 -23.11 -21.37
CA LEU A 251 20.95 -21.82 -21.88
C LEU A 251 21.73 -21.99 -23.16
N ASP A 252 21.62 -21.02 -24.06
CA ASP A 252 22.43 -20.97 -25.30
C ASP A 252 23.90 -20.76 -24.98
N ASP A 253 24.21 -19.90 -24.03
CA ASP A 253 25.57 -19.65 -23.56
C ASP A 253 26.08 -20.81 -22.69
N LYS A 254 26.98 -21.61 -23.26
CA LYS A 254 27.57 -22.79 -22.61
C LYS A 254 28.60 -22.44 -21.53
N SER A 255 29.01 -21.20 -21.39
CA SER A 255 29.95 -20.76 -20.35
C SER A 255 29.38 -20.99 -18.96
N TYR A 256 28.05 -20.80 -18.77
CA TYR A 256 27.38 -21.12 -17.53
C TYR A 256 27.54 -22.58 -17.11
N ALA A 257 27.30 -23.50 -18.05
CA ALA A 257 27.44 -24.93 -17.78
C ALA A 257 28.89 -25.31 -17.50
N SER A 258 29.87 -24.67 -18.20
CA SER A 258 31.29 -24.79 -17.96
C SER A 258 31.68 -24.38 -16.56
N SER A 259 31.26 -23.20 -16.11
CA SER A 259 31.51 -22.69 -14.76
C SER A 259 30.95 -23.62 -13.65
N ILE A 260 29.76 -24.18 -13.83
CA ILE A 260 29.20 -25.15 -12.88
C ILE A 260 30.02 -26.44 -12.85
N LYS A 261 30.47 -26.96 -14.00
CA LYS A 261 31.30 -28.16 -14.06
C LYS A 261 32.66 -27.94 -13.38
N ASP A 262 33.29 -26.79 -13.54
CA ASP A 262 34.53 -26.45 -12.86
C ASP A 262 34.36 -26.45 -11.33
N GLN A 263 33.26 -25.87 -10.81
CA GLN A 263 32.95 -25.90 -9.39
C GLN A 263 32.66 -27.32 -8.88
N MET A 264 31.93 -28.13 -9.65
CA MET A 264 31.73 -29.55 -9.34
C MET A 264 33.04 -30.33 -9.34
N ALA A 265 33.95 -30.05 -10.27
CA ALA A 265 35.28 -30.67 -10.33
C ALA A 265 36.08 -30.32 -9.06
N SER A 266 36.03 -29.06 -8.63
CA SER A 266 36.60 -28.64 -7.36
C SER A 266 36.02 -29.42 -6.16
N LEU A 267 34.70 -29.55 -6.09
CA LEU A 267 34.00 -30.32 -5.03
C LEU A 267 34.46 -31.81 -5.01
N TYR A 268 34.50 -32.46 -6.18
CA TYR A 268 34.97 -33.84 -6.27
C TYR A 268 36.42 -33.98 -5.85
N LEU A 269 37.30 -33.02 -6.24
CA LEU A 269 38.69 -33.07 -5.90
C LEU A 269 38.98 -32.87 -4.43
N TYR A 270 38.44 -31.81 -3.85
CA TYR A 270 38.83 -31.37 -2.49
C TYR A 270 38.03 -32.06 -1.39
N GLU A 271 36.72 -32.25 -1.58
CA GLU A 271 35.82 -32.72 -0.52
C GLU A 271 35.47 -34.21 -0.69
N LEU A 272 35.10 -34.64 -1.92
CA LEU A 272 34.65 -36.00 -2.20
C LEU A 272 35.81 -36.93 -2.57
N LYS A 273 37.02 -36.40 -2.82
CA LYS A 273 38.25 -37.18 -3.12
C LYS A 273 38.17 -38.10 -4.37
N ASP A 274 37.32 -37.71 -5.35
CA ASP A 274 37.12 -38.44 -6.60
C ASP A 274 37.87 -37.70 -7.75
N THR A 275 39.13 -38.04 -7.94
CA THR A 275 40.01 -37.40 -8.94
C THR A 275 39.57 -37.66 -10.37
N ASP A 276 38.97 -38.83 -10.65
CA ASP A 276 38.56 -39.21 -12.01
C ASP A 276 37.33 -38.38 -12.44
N LYS A 277 36.33 -38.26 -11.58
CA LYS A 277 35.19 -37.37 -11.86
C LYS A 277 35.60 -35.91 -11.96
N ALA A 278 36.51 -35.45 -11.10
CA ALA A 278 37.02 -34.08 -11.18
C ALA A 278 37.68 -33.83 -12.52
N PHE A 279 38.58 -34.74 -12.97
CA PHE A 279 39.28 -34.61 -14.27
C PHE A 279 38.30 -34.65 -15.46
N LYS A 280 37.32 -35.58 -15.43
CA LYS A 280 36.29 -35.68 -16.47
C LYS A 280 35.50 -34.38 -16.61
N LEU A 281 35.03 -33.80 -15.50
CA LEU A 281 34.25 -32.56 -15.51
C LEU A 281 35.03 -31.38 -16.04
N LEU A 282 36.32 -31.23 -15.67
CA LEU A 282 37.21 -30.21 -16.22
C LEU A 282 37.38 -30.34 -17.73
N LYS A 283 37.59 -31.56 -18.23
CA LYS A 283 37.72 -31.80 -19.67
C LYS A 283 36.45 -31.48 -20.45
N GLU A 284 35.28 -31.77 -19.86
CA GLU A 284 34.01 -31.42 -20.46
C GLU A 284 33.72 -29.90 -20.45
N SER A 285 34.37 -29.13 -19.57
CA SER A 285 34.21 -27.68 -19.48
C SER A 285 35.17 -26.90 -20.34
N ASP A 286 36.38 -27.44 -20.62
CA ASP A 286 37.46 -26.78 -21.35
C ASP A 286 37.04 -26.06 -22.66
N PRO A 287 36.21 -26.67 -23.55
CA PRO A 287 35.86 -26.03 -24.83
C PRO A 287 34.99 -24.78 -24.70
N TYR A 288 34.34 -24.60 -23.55
CA TYR A 288 33.32 -23.56 -23.30
C TYR A 288 33.75 -22.59 -22.21
N ARG A 289 35.01 -22.68 -21.76
CA ARG A 289 35.52 -21.84 -20.67
C ARG A 289 35.84 -20.44 -21.19
N ASP A 290 35.32 -19.44 -20.51
CA ASP A 290 35.68 -18.04 -20.74
C ASP A 290 37.15 -17.78 -20.29
N SER A 291 37.84 -16.88 -20.98
CA SER A 291 39.21 -16.46 -20.65
C SER A 291 39.34 -15.89 -19.22
N ILE A 292 38.27 -15.29 -18.69
CA ILE A 292 38.24 -14.73 -17.33
C ILE A 292 38.23 -15.83 -16.25
N GLU A 293 37.66 -17.01 -16.54
CA GLU A 293 37.54 -18.13 -15.61
C GLU A 293 38.72 -19.13 -15.69
N ILE A 294 39.75 -18.80 -16.39
CA ILE A 294 40.90 -19.70 -16.55
C ILE A 294 41.66 -19.95 -15.25
N SER A 295 41.68 -18.96 -14.34
CA SER A 295 42.43 -19.03 -13.07
C SER A 295 41.85 -20.09 -12.10
N PRO A 296 40.54 -20.19 -11.83
CA PRO A 296 39.99 -21.27 -11.03
C PRO A 296 40.26 -22.66 -11.59
N ALA A 297 40.08 -22.85 -12.90
CA ALA A 297 40.33 -24.13 -13.55
C ALA A 297 41.83 -24.54 -13.49
N LEU A 298 42.75 -23.62 -13.72
CA LEU A 298 44.17 -23.86 -13.58
C LEU A 298 44.56 -24.28 -12.14
N SER A 299 43.91 -23.71 -11.15
CA SER A 299 44.10 -24.11 -9.74
C SER A 299 43.66 -25.56 -9.50
N ILE A 300 42.52 -25.97 -10.04
CA ILE A 300 42.04 -27.36 -9.92
C ILE A 300 42.95 -28.32 -10.70
N TYR A 301 43.34 -27.97 -11.96
CA TYR A 301 44.27 -28.77 -12.74
C TYR A 301 45.61 -28.93 -12.04
N SER A 302 46.17 -27.85 -11.47
CA SER A 302 47.47 -27.91 -10.81
C SER A 302 47.44 -28.88 -9.63
N GLU A 303 46.36 -28.89 -8.85
CA GLU A 303 46.22 -29.80 -7.74
C GLU A 303 45.95 -31.25 -8.18
N LEU A 304 45.12 -31.48 -9.22
CA LEU A 304 44.91 -32.78 -9.83
C LEU A 304 46.23 -33.40 -10.34
N TYR A 305 47.03 -32.61 -11.07
CA TYR A 305 48.32 -33.07 -11.56
C TYR A 305 49.30 -33.36 -10.43
N ARG A 306 49.28 -32.56 -9.36
CA ARG A 306 50.07 -32.81 -8.15
C ARG A 306 49.70 -34.13 -7.48
N ILE A 307 48.41 -34.38 -7.26
CA ILE A 307 47.92 -35.60 -6.60
C ILE A 307 48.19 -36.85 -7.48
N THR A 308 48.06 -36.73 -8.80
CA THR A 308 48.27 -37.83 -9.73
C THR A 308 49.75 -38.00 -10.14
N GLY A 309 50.71 -37.28 -9.52
CA GLY A 309 52.15 -37.39 -9.75
C GLY A 309 52.62 -36.82 -11.09
N LYS A 310 51.82 -36.03 -11.82
CA LYS A 310 52.17 -35.37 -13.08
C LYS A 310 52.84 -34.03 -12.84
N GLU A 311 54.05 -34.04 -12.24
CA GLU A 311 54.73 -32.85 -11.73
C GLU A 311 54.98 -31.76 -12.79
N ASP A 312 55.43 -32.13 -14.00
CA ASP A 312 55.66 -31.17 -15.08
C ASP A 312 54.39 -30.42 -15.49
N SER A 313 53.27 -31.14 -15.57
CA SER A 313 51.97 -30.53 -15.86
C SER A 313 51.51 -29.59 -14.74
N ALA A 314 51.74 -29.95 -13.46
CA ALA A 314 51.48 -29.09 -12.33
C ALA A 314 52.32 -27.80 -12.37
N LEU A 315 53.60 -27.89 -12.67
CA LEU A 315 54.51 -26.76 -12.81
C LEU A 315 54.08 -25.79 -13.92
N ILE A 316 53.62 -26.30 -15.07
CA ILE A 316 53.05 -25.48 -16.13
C ILE A 316 51.83 -24.70 -15.62
N CYS A 317 50.94 -25.35 -14.88
CA CYS A 317 49.77 -24.70 -14.30
C CYS A 317 50.18 -23.61 -13.29
N TYR A 318 51.14 -23.89 -12.37
CA TYR A 318 51.63 -22.89 -11.42
C TYR A 318 52.24 -21.67 -12.14
N LYS A 319 53.05 -21.84 -13.15
CA LYS A 319 53.61 -20.73 -13.95
C LYS A 319 52.51 -19.89 -14.60
N LYS A 320 51.47 -20.52 -15.16
CA LYS A 320 50.31 -19.81 -15.72
C LYS A 320 49.53 -19.06 -14.65
N LEU A 321 49.35 -19.65 -13.47
CA LEU A 321 48.68 -18.99 -12.32
C LEU A 321 49.46 -17.79 -11.80
N LEU A 322 50.80 -17.83 -11.78
CA LEU A 322 51.60 -16.67 -11.40
C LEU A 322 51.44 -15.51 -12.39
N LYS A 323 51.26 -15.82 -13.68
CA LYS A 323 51.14 -14.81 -14.74
C LYS A 323 49.72 -14.25 -14.87
N TYR A 324 48.72 -15.12 -14.84
CA TYR A 324 47.33 -14.78 -15.18
C TYR A 324 46.37 -14.97 -14.01
N GLY A 325 46.80 -15.58 -12.90
CA GLY A 325 45.95 -15.88 -11.75
C GLY A 325 45.59 -14.66 -10.90
N ASN A 326 44.40 -14.71 -10.29
CA ASN A 326 44.03 -13.79 -9.27
C ASN A 326 44.86 -14.02 -7.98
N ILE A 327 44.64 -13.21 -6.94
CA ILE A 327 45.40 -13.28 -5.66
C ILE A 327 45.36 -14.71 -5.05
N TYR A 328 44.22 -15.40 -5.10
CA TYR A 328 44.06 -16.77 -4.57
C TYR A 328 44.75 -17.81 -5.43
N GLY A 329 44.65 -17.69 -6.77
CA GLY A 329 45.36 -18.57 -7.71
C GLY A 329 46.88 -18.42 -7.56
N ARG A 330 47.41 -17.21 -7.37
CA ARG A 330 48.84 -16.96 -7.11
C ARG A 330 49.28 -17.52 -5.76
N GLN A 331 48.43 -17.40 -4.71
CA GLN A 331 48.68 -18.02 -3.41
C GLN A 331 48.86 -19.55 -3.55
N GLY A 332 47.90 -20.22 -4.23
CA GLY A 332 47.99 -21.66 -4.51
C GLY A 332 49.21 -22.05 -5.32
N ALA A 333 49.61 -21.24 -6.30
CA ALA A 333 50.81 -21.46 -7.09
C ALA A 333 52.10 -21.37 -6.25
N TYR A 334 52.21 -20.40 -5.37
CA TYR A 334 53.35 -20.28 -4.46
C TYR A 334 53.44 -21.45 -3.47
N ASP A 335 52.29 -21.90 -2.89
CA ASP A 335 52.27 -23.10 -2.06
C ASP A 335 52.72 -24.34 -2.84
N GLY A 336 52.18 -24.55 -4.06
CA GLY A 336 52.57 -25.67 -4.93
C GLY A 336 54.04 -25.68 -5.31
N LEU A 337 54.60 -24.50 -5.67
CA LEU A 337 56.02 -24.34 -5.96
C LEU A 337 56.90 -24.56 -4.73
N THR A 338 56.49 -24.09 -3.58
CA THR A 338 57.18 -24.34 -2.30
C THR A 338 57.33 -25.83 -2.05
N ARG A 339 56.23 -26.60 -2.13
CA ARG A 339 56.19 -28.06 -1.94
C ARG A 339 57.05 -28.78 -2.99
N HIS A 340 56.96 -28.36 -4.23
CA HIS A 340 57.79 -28.93 -5.30
C HIS A 340 59.30 -28.73 -5.04
N CYS A 341 59.70 -27.52 -4.62
CA CYS A 341 61.10 -27.24 -4.31
C CYS A 341 61.59 -28.01 -3.10
N ILE A 342 60.76 -28.15 -2.04
CA ILE A 342 61.12 -28.98 -0.87
C ILE A 342 61.35 -30.42 -1.27
N LYS A 343 60.43 -31.02 -2.09
CA LYS A 343 60.54 -32.40 -2.57
C LYS A 343 61.82 -32.66 -3.35
N ASN A 344 62.27 -31.65 -4.10
CA ASN A 344 63.46 -31.75 -4.96
C ASN A 344 64.75 -31.21 -4.28
N GLY A 345 64.74 -30.98 -2.97
CA GLY A 345 65.90 -30.52 -2.22
C GLY A 345 66.35 -29.07 -2.50
N LYS A 346 65.54 -28.27 -3.20
CA LYS A 346 65.86 -26.88 -3.57
C LYS A 346 65.45 -25.91 -2.45
N ASN A 347 66.10 -26.02 -1.29
CA ASN A 347 65.67 -25.33 -0.08
C ASN A 347 65.69 -23.79 -0.21
N LYS A 348 66.63 -23.20 -0.92
CA LYS A 348 66.73 -21.75 -1.09
C LYS A 348 65.53 -21.21 -1.92
N GLU A 349 65.15 -21.92 -3.01
CA GLU A 349 64.01 -21.55 -3.82
C GLU A 349 62.69 -21.79 -3.07
N ALA A 350 62.61 -22.89 -2.31
CA ALA A 350 61.48 -23.17 -1.44
C ALA A 350 61.19 -22.05 -0.43
N TYR A 351 62.25 -21.57 0.25
CA TYR A 351 62.13 -20.46 1.20
C TYR A 351 61.61 -19.19 0.51
N ARG A 352 62.16 -18.84 -0.66
CA ARG A 352 61.70 -17.69 -1.44
C ARG A 352 60.23 -17.78 -1.81
N TYR A 353 59.74 -18.93 -2.31
CA TYR A 353 58.32 -19.12 -2.63
C TYR A 353 57.43 -19.12 -1.39
N PHE A 354 57.91 -19.63 -0.27
CA PHE A 354 57.22 -19.58 0.99
C PHE A 354 57.03 -18.16 1.49
N GLU A 355 58.04 -17.28 1.43
CA GLU A 355 57.92 -15.87 1.77
C GLU A 355 56.84 -15.17 0.91
N LEU A 356 56.81 -15.44 -0.40
CA LEU A 356 55.81 -14.89 -1.30
C LEU A 356 54.40 -15.42 -0.98
N TYR A 357 54.28 -16.69 -0.58
CA TYR A 357 53.03 -17.27 -0.08
C TYR A 357 52.56 -16.58 1.18
N MET A 358 53.47 -16.34 2.17
CA MET A 358 53.12 -15.67 3.40
C MET A 358 52.64 -14.22 3.19
N ASN A 359 53.35 -13.47 2.34
CA ASN A 359 52.98 -12.09 2.02
C ASN A 359 51.59 -11.99 1.33
N ILE A 360 51.27 -12.90 0.44
CA ILE A 360 49.96 -12.97 -0.19
C ILE A 360 48.89 -13.39 0.84
N SER A 361 49.19 -14.35 1.71
CA SER A 361 48.28 -14.81 2.75
C SER A 361 47.92 -13.71 3.73
N ASP A 362 48.89 -12.89 4.12
CA ASP A 362 48.66 -11.72 4.97
C ASP A 362 47.80 -10.66 4.27
N SER A 363 48.02 -10.46 2.98
CA SER A 363 47.16 -9.56 2.20
C SER A 363 45.73 -10.05 2.12
N ILE A 364 45.49 -11.34 1.91
CA ILE A 364 44.14 -11.95 1.92
C ILE A 364 43.50 -11.82 3.30
N ARG A 365 44.25 -12.03 4.40
CA ARG A 365 43.74 -11.89 5.77
C ARG A 365 43.30 -10.45 6.06
N LYS A 366 44.05 -9.44 5.60
CA LYS A 366 43.66 -8.02 5.74
C LYS A 366 42.41 -7.66 4.95
N LEU A 367 42.15 -8.34 3.82
CA LEU A 367 40.92 -8.17 3.05
C LEU A 367 39.68 -8.73 3.76
N ASN A 368 39.87 -9.69 4.67
CA ASN A 368 38.82 -10.36 5.41
C ASN A 368 38.61 -9.67 6.77
N ALA A 369 37.96 -8.50 6.78
CA ALA A 369 37.69 -7.74 8.01
C ALA A 369 36.50 -8.32 8.80
N SER A 370 36.49 -9.63 9.06
CA SER A 370 35.34 -10.36 9.61
C SER A 370 34.89 -9.86 10.98
N ASP A 371 35.80 -9.48 11.87
CA ASP A 371 35.45 -8.96 13.21
C ASP A 371 34.67 -7.63 13.16
N ALA A 372 35.09 -6.73 12.26
CA ALA A 372 34.37 -5.47 12.05
C ALA A 372 32.97 -5.69 11.49
N VAL A 373 32.83 -6.68 10.58
CA VAL A 373 31.53 -7.07 10.04
C VAL A 373 30.67 -7.74 11.10
N ALA A 374 31.23 -8.60 11.97
CA ALA A 374 30.52 -9.23 13.07
C ALA A 374 29.94 -8.18 14.02
N LYS A 375 30.77 -7.19 14.41
CA LYS A 375 30.32 -6.08 15.26
C LYS A 375 29.21 -5.26 14.62
N TYR A 376 29.36 -4.92 13.33
CA TYR A 376 28.31 -4.22 12.60
C TYR A 376 26.99 -5.01 12.57
N LEU A 377 27.04 -6.30 12.25
CA LEU A 377 25.85 -7.14 12.17
C LEU A 377 25.13 -7.26 13.53
N ALA A 378 25.89 -7.35 14.63
CA ALA A 378 25.31 -7.37 15.98
C ALA A 378 24.61 -6.04 16.31
N LEU A 379 25.23 -4.90 15.98
CA LEU A 379 24.64 -3.58 16.17
C LEU A 379 23.40 -3.37 15.28
N TYR A 380 23.45 -3.86 14.05
CA TYR A 380 22.32 -3.79 13.11
C TYR A 380 21.13 -4.61 13.60
N ASP A 381 21.35 -5.86 14.02
CA ASP A 381 20.30 -6.70 14.59
C ASP A 381 19.68 -6.08 15.84
N TYR A 382 20.51 -5.44 16.68
CA TYR A 382 20.03 -4.70 17.85
C TYR A 382 19.16 -3.50 17.44
N SER A 383 19.61 -2.71 16.45
CA SER A 383 18.86 -1.54 15.98
C SER A 383 17.50 -1.90 15.39
N ILE A 384 17.43 -3.01 14.61
CA ILE A 384 16.16 -3.51 14.08
C ILE A 384 15.21 -3.92 15.20
N ARG A 385 15.71 -4.62 16.22
CA ARG A 385 14.88 -5.03 17.37
C ARG A 385 14.40 -3.82 18.17
N ASP A 386 15.24 -2.81 18.33
CA ASP A 386 14.87 -1.57 19.02
C ASP A 386 13.79 -0.80 18.24
N GLU A 387 13.94 -0.71 16.91
CA GLU A 387 12.93 -0.08 16.02
C GLU A 387 11.59 -0.83 16.07
N GLN A 388 11.62 -2.16 15.98
CA GLN A 388 10.42 -3.00 16.12
C GLN A 388 9.76 -2.82 17.49
N ASN A 389 10.55 -2.74 18.57
CA ASN A 389 10.04 -2.50 19.92
C ASN A 389 9.42 -1.10 20.06
N LYS A 390 10.03 -0.07 19.44
CA LYS A 390 9.45 1.29 19.37
C LYS A 390 8.14 1.30 18.62
N GLU A 391 8.08 0.65 17.47
CA GLU A 391 6.85 0.54 16.66
C GLU A 391 5.73 -0.19 17.43
N LEU A 392 6.08 -1.28 18.13
CA LEU A 392 5.16 -2.03 18.97
C LEU A 392 4.64 -1.18 20.15
N LYS A 393 5.54 -0.43 20.80
CA LYS A 393 5.16 0.51 21.87
C LYS A 393 4.22 1.60 21.36
N LEU A 394 4.49 2.15 20.16
CA LEU A 394 3.64 3.16 19.54
C LEU A 394 2.24 2.61 19.22
N LYS A 395 2.17 1.41 18.64
CA LYS A 395 0.89 0.71 18.39
C LYS A 395 0.12 0.46 19.68
N ASN A 396 0.79 -0.04 20.70
CA ASN A 396 0.16 -0.26 22.01
C ASN A 396 -0.32 1.06 22.65
N GLN A 397 0.39 2.16 22.47
CA GLN A 397 -0.01 3.47 22.95
C GLN A 397 -1.22 4.01 22.17
N GLN A 398 -1.26 3.81 20.85
CA GLN A 398 -2.43 4.16 20.03
C GLN A 398 -3.67 3.34 20.41
N GLU A 399 -3.53 2.05 20.64
CA GLU A 399 -4.64 1.19 21.07
C GLU A 399 -5.14 1.58 22.47
N LYS A 400 -4.25 1.89 23.43
CA LYS A 400 -4.61 2.43 24.73
C LYS A 400 -5.33 3.78 24.61
N SER A 401 -4.88 4.66 23.72
CA SER A 401 -5.55 5.94 23.46
C SER A 401 -6.97 5.74 22.90
N LYS A 402 -7.16 4.82 21.95
CA LYS A 402 -8.48 4.49 21.40
C LYS A 402 -9.42 3.93 22.47
N THR A 403 -8.93 3.01 23.31
CA THR A 403 -9.75 2.47 24.43
C THR A 403 -10.10 3.54 25.44
N THR A 404 -9.18 4.45 25.76
CA THR A 404 -9.44 5.59 26.67
C THR A 404 -10.50 6.53 26.08
N ILE A 405 -10.39 6.89 24.79
CA ILE A 405 -11.39 7.72 24.10
C ILE A 405 -12.75 7.01 24.10
N PHE A 406 -12.78 5.71 23.82
CA PHE A 406 -14.02 4.94 23.83
C PHE A 406 -14.69 4.93 25.23
N VAL A 407 -13.91 4.76 26.29
CA VAL A 407 -14.42 4.81 27.68
C VAL A 407 -14.97 6.21 28.00
N ILE A 408 -14.24 7.28 27.66
CA ILE A 408 -14.68 8.66 27.91
C ILE A 408 -15.97 8.96 27.15
N THR A 409 -16.07 8.58 25.87
CA THR A 409 -17.28 8.80 25.07
C THR A 409 -18.47 8.00 25.59
N SER A 410 -18.24 6.77 26.07
CA SER A 410 -19.28 5.94 26.68
C SER A 410 -19.82 6.55 27.98
N ILE A 411 -18.93 7.08 28.83
CA ILE A 411 -19.32 7.79 30.07
C ILE A 411 -20.11 9.05 29.71
N LEU A 412 -19.69 9.82 28.71
CA LEU A 412 -20.35 11.04 28.27
C LEU A 412 -21.75 10.76 27.72
N LEU A 413 -21.92 9.70 26.95
CA LEU A 413 -23.23 9.24 26.47
C LEU A 413 -24.14 8.79 27.63
N ALA A 414 -23.59 8.08 28.61
CA ALA A 414 -24.32 7.66 29.79
C ALA A 414 -24.80 8.87 30.63
N THR A 415 -23.96 9.89 30.82
CA THR A 415 -24.34 11.11 31.53
C THR A 415 -25.41 11.92 30.78
N ILE A 416 -25.34 12.00 29.47
CA ILE A 416 -26.37 12.63 28.62
C ILE A 416 -27.68 11.85 28.76
N LEU A 417 -27.64 10.53 28.72
CA LEU A 417 -28.83 9.68 28.87
C LEU A 417 -29.49 9.87 30.26
N ILE A 418 -28.68 9.87 31.31
CA ILE A 418 -29.19 10.11 32.69
C ILE A 418 -29.79 11.51 32.79
N SER A 419 -29.16 12.53 32.25
CA SER A 419 -29.65 13.89 32.23
C SER A 419 -30.99 14.02 31.48
N THR A 420 -31.11 13.37 30.32
CA THR A 420 -32.39 13.35 29.57
C THR A 420 -33.49 12.63 30.30
N ILE A 421 -33.18 11.52 30.98
CA ILE A 421 -34.17 10.81 31.84
C ILE A 421 -34.61 11.69 33.01
N MET A 422 -33.69 12.40 33.67
CA MET A 422 -34.02 13.33 34.75
C MET A 422 -34.91 14.49 34.28
N LEU A 423 -34.58 15.06 33.10
CA LEU A 423 -35.41 16.12 32.49
C LEU A 423 -36.80 15.62 32.13
N TYR A 424 -36.88 14.36 31.63
CA TYR A 424 -38.16 13.73 31.31
C TYR A 424 -39.01 13.49 32.58
N ARG A 425 -38.40 13.01 33.66
CA ARG A 425 -39.06 12.84 34.97
C ARG A 425 -39.55 14.16 35.51
N LYS A 426 -38.72 15.23 35.50
CA LYS A 426 -39.18 16.58 35.93
C LYS A 426 -40.34 17.10 35.10
N ARG A 427 -40.29 16.92 33.76
CA ARG A 427 -41.43 17.31 32.90
C ARG A 427 -42.68 16.50 33.20
N PHE A 428 -42.53 15.21 33.47
CA PHE A 428 -43.66 14.34 33.85
C PHE A 428 -44.27 14.75 35.19
N GLU A 429 -43.48 15.09 36.21
CA GLU A 429 -43.94 15.63 37.47
C GLU A 429 -44.69 16.97 37.28
N ILE A 430 -44.18 17.89 36.49
CA ILE A 430 -44.84 19.16 36.18
C ILE A 430 -46.18 18.93 35.47
N ILE A 431 -46.24 17.96 34.56
CA ILE A 431 -47.48 17.60 33.86
C ILE A 431 -48.48 17.00 34.86
N ASN A 432 -48.06 16.10 35.74
CA ASN A 432 -48.91 15.50 36.76
C ASN A 432 -49.45 16.57 37.74
N LEU A 433 -48.62 17.51 38.21
CA LEU A 433 -49.06 18.65 39.04
C LEU A 433 -50.03 19.55 38.28
N LYS A 434 -49.89 19.76 36.98
CA LYS A 434 -50.87 20.50 36.18
C LYS A 434 -52.19 19.75 36.04
N ILE A 435 -52.13 18.41 35.84
CA ILE A 435 -53.32 17.56 35.79
C ILE A 435 -54.03 17.56 37.13
N GLU A 436 -53.31 17.51 38.25
CA GLU A 436 -53.85 17.55 39.57
C GLU A 436 -54.50 18.92 39.87
N LYS A 437 -53.85 20.04 39.51
CA LYS A 437 -54.47 21.39 39.55
C LYS A 437 -55.72 21.48 38.67
N LEU A 438 -55.69 20.91 37.46
CA LEU A 438 -56.84 20.87 36.57
C LEU A 438 -57.99 20.00 37.16
N LYS A 439 -57.67 18.89 37.84
CA LYS A 439 -58.67 18.08 38.58
C LYS A 439 -59.28 18.84 39.75
N ILE A 440 -58.46 19.60 40.48
CA ILE A 440 -58.97 20.45 41.62
C ILE A 440 -59.83 21.60 41.07
N ILE A 441 -59.41 22.22 39.95
CA ILE A 441 -60.23 23.27 39.31
C ILE A 441 -61.53 22.67 38.73
N ASN A 442 -61.46 21.46 38.12
CA ASN A 442 -62.70 20.79 37.64
C ASN A 442 -63.62 20.28 38.74
N SER A 443 -63.07 19.90 39.91
CA SER A 443 -63.91 19.53 41.04
C SER A 443 -64.62 20.77 41.71
N GLY A 444 -63.93 21.95 41.65
CA GLY A 444 -64.57 23.23 42.09
C GLY A 444 -65.53 23.82 41.06
N ILE A 445 -65.51 23.38 39.80
CA ILE A 445 -66.44 23.84 38.75
C ILE A 445 -67.67 22.90 38.60
N LYS A 446 -67.70 21.76 39.29
CA LYS A 446 -68.80 20.80 39.20
C LYS A 446 -70.11 21.24 39.88
N GLU A 447 -70.14 22.42 40.46
CA GLU A 447 -71.37 22.93 41.02
C GLU A 447 -72.11 23.95 40.17
N ASN A 448 -71.60 24.41 39.01
CA ASN A 448 -72.44 25.23 38.13
C ASN A 448 -71.88 25.27 36.71
N LYS A 449 -72.36 24.41 35.80
CA LYS A 449 -72.76 24.74 34.44
C LYS A 449 -73.18 23.49 33.67
N ALA A 450 -74.35 23.53 33.09
CA ALA A 450 -74.86 22.58 32.11
C ALA A 450 -73.93 22.54 30.84
N LYS A 451 -73.71 21.32 30.28
CA LYS A 451 -72.82 20.99 29.18
C LYS A 451 -73.15 21.77 27.92
N PRO A 452 -72.20 22.57 27.32
CA PRO A 452 -72.39 23.16 26.00
C PRO A 452 -72.30 22.15 24.84
N THR A 453 -71.87 20.92 25.12
CA THR A 453 -71.59 19.88 24.08
C THR A 453 -72.86 19.21 23.56
N ASP A 454 -73.89 19.13 24.38
CA ASP A 454 -75.18 18.47 24.04
C ASP A 454 -76.00 19.27 23.01
N ASP A 455 -75.93 20.62 23.04
CA ASP A 455 -76.71 21.46 22.13
C ASP A 455 -76.18 21.45 20.68
N LYS A 456 -74.85 21.39 20.46
CA LYS A 456 -74.25 21.32 19.13
C LYS A 456 -74.55 19.97 18.43
N ILE A 457 -74.48 18.89 19.20
CA ILE A 457 -74.78 17.55 18.71
C ILE A 457 -76.27 17.43 18.41
N ARG A 458 -77.18 18.02 19.22
CA ARG A 458 -78.61 18.05 18.94
C ARG A 458 -78.91 18.79 17.62
N LYS A 459 -78.29 19.94 17.41
CA LYS A 459 -78.49 20.72 16.19
C LYS A 459 -78.06 19.92 14.93
N ILE A 460 -76.91 19.22 14.96
CA ILE A 460 -76.51 18.35 13.89
C ILE A 460 -77.53 17.21 13.66
N ASN A 461 -77.86 16.51 14.72
CA ASN A 461 -78.77 15.34 14.62
C ASN A 461 -80.16 15.72 14.17
N SER A 462 -80.58 16.96 14.38
CA SER A 462 -81.92 17.45 13.94
C SER A 462 -81.91 17.97 12.49
N SER A 463 -80.73 18.12 11.82
CA SER A 463 -80.63 18.62 10.47
C SER A 463 -81.17 17.60 9.46
N GLU A 464 -81.74 18.09 8.33
CA GLU A 464 -82.23 17.19 7.25
C GLU A 464 -81.10 16.41 6.58
N ILE A 465 -79.93 17.00 6.42
CA ILE A 465 -78.78 16.29 5.84
C ILE A 465 -78.32 15.12 6.72
N TYR A 466 -78.31 15.28 8.05
CA TYR A 466 -77.94 14.20 8.98
C TYR A 466 -78.98 13.05 8.92
N LYS A 467 -80.25 13.34 8.82
CA LYS A 467 -81.32 12.33 8.68
C LYS A 467 -81.14 11.59 7.32
N THR A 468 -80.81 12.30 6.25
CA THR A 468 -80.52 11.74 4.93
C THR A 468 -79.30 10.84 5.01
N ILE A 469 -78.22 11.24 5.64
CA ILE A 469 -77.00 10.42 5.87
C ILE A 469 -77.38 9.14 6.63
N GLN A 470 -78.15 9.23 7.71
CA GLN A 470 -78.55 8.06 8.50
C GLN A 470 -79.48 7.13 7.70
N LYS A 471 -80.36 7.66 6.88
CA LYS A 471 -81.18 6.87 5.96
C LYS A 471 -80.36 6.09 4.94
N LYS A 472 -79.36 6.73 4.33
CA LYS A 472 -78.45 6.08 3.36
C LYS A 472 -77.59 5.01 4.07
N ILE A 473 -77.11 5.26 5.30
CA ILE A 473 -76.37 4.27 6.09
C ILE A 473 -77.26 3.06 6.41
N SER A 474 -78.51 3.27 6.77
CA SER A 474 -79.44 2.20 7.11
C SER A 474 -79.92 1.38 5.89
N ALA A 475 -79.87 1.94 4.70
CA ALA A 475 -80.25 1.28 3.47
C ALA A 475 -79.15 0.38 2.86
N TYR A 476 -77.92 0.42 3.41
CA TYR A 476 -76.82 -0.43 2.99
C TYR A 476 -76.96 -1.84 3.61
N PRO A 477 -76.74 -2.97 2.89
CA PRO A 477 -76.17 -3.08 1.52
C PRO A 477 -77.22 -3.12 0.40
N GLU A 478 -78.51 -3.04 0.66
CA GLU A 478 -79.56 -3.18 -0.34
C GLU A 478 -79.52 -2.06 -1.40
N LYS A 479 -79.14 -0.85 -1.00
CA LYS A 479 -78.90 0.28 -1.89
C LYS A 479 -77.55 0.94 -1.54
N ASN A 480 -76.65 0.93 -2.51
CA ASN A 480 -75.35 1.60 -2.37
C ASN A 480 -75.45 3.03 -2.94
N GLU A 481 -75.96 3.96 -2.11
CA GLU A 481 -76.17 5.36 -2.51
C GLU A 481 -75.13 6.27 -1.87
N ASN A 482 -74.27 6.89 -2.69
CA ASN A 482 -73.35 7.91 -2.22
C ASN A 482 -74.05 9.25 -1.93
N LEU A 483 -73.40 10.15 -1.21
CA LEU A 483 -73.85 11.52 -1.12
C LEU A 483 -73.65 12.26 -2.44
N SER A 484 -74.68 12.96 -2.96
CA SER A 484 -74.58 13.85 -4.11
C SER A 484 -73.78 15.10 -3.78
N GLU A 485 -73.35 15.85 -4.79
CA GLU A 485 -72.59 17.11 -4.57
C GLU A 485 -73.44 18.11 -3.77
N THR A 486 -74.72 18.22 -4.00
CA THR A 486 -75.62 19.08 -3.27
C THR A 486 -75.75 18.66 -1.78
N GLU A 487 -75.76 17.37 -1.48
CA GLU A 487 -75.77 16.84 -0.11
C GLU A 487 -74.44 17.09 0.61
N TRP A 488 -73.28 17.07 -0.11
CA TRP A 488 -72.00 17.46 0.46
C TRP A 488 -71.92 18.94 0.81
N ASP A 489 -72.46 19.82 -0.04
CA ASP A 489 -72.53 21.25 0.20
C ASP A 489 -73.45 21.57 1.38
N GLU A 490 -74.56 20.89 1.50
CA GLU A 490 -75.49 21.01 2.64
C GLU A 490 -74.84 20.55 3.96
N LEU A 491 -74.10 19.43 3.92
CA LEU A 491 -73.35 18.95 5.09
C LEU A 491 -72.28 19.94 5.53
N ASP A 492 -71.53 20.48 4.57
CA ASP A 492 -70.51 21.50 4.85
C ASP A 492 -71.11 22.74 5.49
N ASN A 493 -72.20 23.26 4.94
CA ASN A 493 -72.91 24.41 5.49
C ASN A 493 -73.44 24.16 6.94
N VAL A 494 -73.98 22.97 7.16
CA VAL A 494 -74.49 22.61 8.50
C VAL A 494 -73.37 22.49 9.52
N VAL A 495 -72.26 21.85 9.17
CA VAL A 495 -71.10 21.71 10.06
C VAL A 495 -70.46 23.05 10.36
N ASN A 496 -70.30 23.93 9.38
CA ASN A 496 -69.75 25.27 9.59
C ASN A 496 -70.68 26.18 10.38
N SER A 497 -72.05 26.01 10.26
CA SER A 497 -72.99 26.76 11.04
C SER A 497 -73.00 26.37 12.54
N VAL A 498 -72.75 25.09 12.83
CA VAL A 498 -72.82 24.56 14.22
C VAL A 498 -71.42 24.68 14.89
N TYR A 499 -70.36 24.46 14.14
CA TYR A 499 -68.97 24.56 14.60
C TYR A 499 -68.30 25.75 13.93
N GLU A 500 -68.57 26.95 14.43
CA GLU A 500 -68.04 28.22 13.86
C GLU A 500 -66.68 28.14 13.30
N ASN A 501 -66.51 28.48 11.98
CA ASN A 501 -65.28 28.49 11.24
C ASN A 501 -64.55 27.11 11.18
N TYR A 502 -65.33 26.00 11.15
CA TYR A 502 -64.75 24.67 11.11
C TYR A 502 -63.81 24.47 9.91
N THR A 503 -64.22 24.90 8.70
CA THR A 503 -63.42 24.80 7.49
C THR A 503 -62.11 25.59 7.60
N GLU A 504 -62.16 26.82 8.15
CA GLU A 504 -60.97 27.63 8.37
C GLU A 504 -60.03 26.99 9.39
N LYS A 505 -60.54 26.51 10.50
CA LYS A 505 -59.77 25.81 11.55
C LYS A 505 -59.10 24.54 10.99
N LEU A 506 -59.79 23.77 10.16
CA LEU A 506 -59.26 22.58 9.52
C LEU A 506 -58.16 22.93 8.49
N HIS A 507 -58.35 23.98 7.67
CA HIS A 507 -57.35 24.45 6.72
C HIS A 507 -56.11 25.02 7.42
N ASN A 508 -56.25 25.61 8.60
CA ASN A 508 -55.11 26.05 9.39
C ASN A 508 -54.23 24.89 9.91
N ILE A 509 -54.81 23.69 10.04
CA ILE A 509 -54.05 22.48 10.40
C ILE A 509 -53.37 21.91 9.14
N TYR A 510 -54.06 21.82 8.00
CA TYR A 510 -53.52 21.37 6.74
C TYR A 510 -54.34 21.93 5.55
N ASN A 511 -53.72 22.84 4.77
CA ASN A 511 -54.39 23.61 3.72
C ASN A 511 -54.37 22.95 2.33
N ARG A 512 -53.75 21.79 2.17
CA ARG A 512 -53.63 21.08 0.87
C ARG A 512 -54.46 19.79 0.86
N MET A 513 -55.64 19.79 1.43
CA MET A 513 -56.56 18.64 1.40
C MET A 513 -57.23 18.51 0.02
N SER A 514 -57.36 17.30 -0.45
CA SER A 514 -58.25 16.99 -1.60
C SER A 514 -59.70 17.07 -1.12
N SER A 515 -60.66 17.23 -2.09
CA SER A 515 -62.08 17.20 -1.79
C SER A 515 -62.50 15.93 -1.03
N PHE A 516 -61.92 14.78 -1.40
CA PHE A 516 -62.18 13.52 -0.72
C PHE A 516 -61.66 13.52 0.75
N GLU A 517 -60.44 14.00 0.98
CA GLU A 517 -59.85 14.12 2.33
C GLU A 517 -60.70 15.04 3.22
N TYR A 518 -61.19 16.14 2.67
CA TYR A 518 -62.02 17.09 3.36
C TYR A 518 -63.40 16.46 3.74
N ARG A 519 -64.05 15.75 2.79
CA ARG A 519 -65.33 15.04 3.02
C ARG A 519 -65.19 13.98 4.13
N VAL A 520 -64.08 13.27 4.19
CA VAL A 520 -63.81 12.34 5.30
C VAL A 520 -63.75 13.09 6.64
N CYS A 521 -63.12 14.28 6.71
CA CYS A 521 -63.07 15.08 7.93
C CYS A 521 -64.46 15.59 8.34
N LEU A 522 -65.34 15.99 7.43
CA LEU A 522 -66.71 16.38 7.73
C LEU A 522 -67.50 15.25 8.38
N LEU A 523 -67.40 14.03 7.84
CA LEU A 523 -68.11 12.87 8.41
C LEU A 523 -67.57 12.46 9.77
N ILE A 524 -66.25 12.58 10.00
CA ILE A 524 -65.65 12.35 11.31
C ILE A 524 -66.19 13.37 12.30
N LYS A 525 -66.29 14.65 11.95
CA LYS A 525 -66.76 15.73 12.80
C LYS A 525 -68.18 15.53 13.32
N ILE A 526 -69.05 14.96 12.50
CA ILE A 526 -70.41 14.59 12.89
C ILE A 526 -70.54 13.16 13.45
N ASN A 527 -69.40 12.58 13.85
CA ASN A 527 -69.29 11.29 14.52
C ASN A 527 -69.80 10.08 13.71
N ILE A 528 -69.62 10.07 12.40
CA ILE A 528 -69.92 8.92 11.58
C ILE A 528 -68.81 7.88 11.69
N SER A 529 -69.15 6.62 11.93
CA SER A 529 -68.17 5.55 12.09
C SER A 529 -67.34 5.32 10.79
N PRO A 530 -66.07 4.89 10.88
CA PRO A 530 -65.24 4.64 9.71
C PRO A 530 -65.81 3.65 8.72
N VAL A 531 -66.61 2.69 9.16
CA VAL A 531 -67.33 1.74 8.31
C VAL A 531 -68.38 2.48 7.52
N ASN A 532 -69.17 3.32 8.14
CA ASN A 532 -70.23 4.09 7.49
C ASN A 532 -69.61 5.16 6.54
N ILE A 533 -68.44 5.76 6.90
CA ILE A 533 -67.71 6.64 5.99
C ILE A 533 -67.31 5.90 4.73
N SER A 534 -66.85 4.63 4.81
CA SER A 534 -66.49 3.84 3.67
C SER A 534 -67.71 3.60 2.73
N HIS A 535 -68.88 3.37 3.28
CA HIS A 535 -70.12 3.20 2.52
C HIS A 535 -70.54 4.51 1.83
N LEU A 536 -70.62 5.61 2.55
CA LEU A 536 -71.07 6.91 2.02
C LEU A 536 -70.12 7.52 0.96
N THR A 537 -68.87 7.09 0.94
CA THR A 537 -67.85 7.61 0.04
C THR A 537 -67.48 6.60 -1.06
N ASN A 538 -68.07 5.41 -1.07
CA ASN A 538 -67.74 4.28 -1.98
C ASN A 538 -66.25 3.93 -2.00
N HIS A 539 -65.61 3.91 -0.82
CA HIS A 539 -64.18 3.53 -0.67
C HIS A 539 -64.06 2.41 0.35
N SER A 540 -62.97 1.60 0.23
CA SER A 540 -62.73 0.54 1.21
C SER A 540 -62.40 1.09 2.59
N LYS A 541 -62.71 0.33 3.66
CA LYS A 541 -62.36 0.67 5.04
C LYS A 541 -60.85 0.92 5.24
N GLU A 542 -60.04 0.15 4.51
CA GLU A 542 -58.58 0.29 4.50
C GLU A 542 -58.18 1.62 3.88
N SER A 543 -58.87 2.04 2.82
CA SER A 543 -58.67 3.35 2.17
C SER A 543 -58.96 4.50 3.14
N ILE A 544 -60.08 4.48 3.83
CA ILE A 544 -60.44 5.48 4.85
C ILE A 544 -59.42 5.53 5.98
N SER A 545 -58.97 4.37 6.44
CA SER A 545 -57.91 4.29 7.49
C SER A 545 -56.56 4.85 7.00
N SER A 546 -56.23 4.59 5.73
CA SER A 546 -54.99 5.12 5.12
C SER A 546 -55.04 6.63 4.92
N VAL A 547 -56.19 7.18 4.52
CA VAL A 547 -56.42 8.63 4.39
C VAL A 547 -56.20 9.32 5.73
N ARG A 548 -56.80 8.82 6.81
CA ARG A 548 -56.71 9.39 8.16
C ARG A 548 -55.28 9.38 8.67
N ARG A 549 -54.52 8.26 8.50
CA ARG A 549 -53.10 8.19 8.83
C ARG A 549 -52.27 9.17 8.03
N ARG A 550 -52.54 9.26 6.71
CA ARG A 550 -51.83 10.15 5.81
C ARG A 550 -52.06 11.61 6.16
N LEU A 551 -53.28 12.00 6.46
CA LEU A 551 -53.62 13.35 6.89
C LEU A 551 -52.88 13.73 8.20
N TYR A 552 -52.86 12.84 9.17
CA TYR A 552 -52.09 13.05 10.40
C TYR A 552 -50.60 13.26 10.11
N TYR A 553 -50.02 12.39 9.24
CA TYR A 553 -48.60 12.53 8.85
C TYR A 553 -48.33 13.84 8.12
N LYS A 554 -49.21 14.22 7.17
CA LYS A 554 -49.05 15.45 6.39
C LYS A 554 -49.17 16.72 7.27
N ALA A 555 -50.03 16.70 8.26
CA ALA A 555 -50.25 17.83 9.14
C ALA A 555 -49.16 18.00 10.22
N PHE A 556 -48.63 16.91 10.75
CA PHE A 556 -47.72 16.95 11.91
C PHE A 556 -46.30 16.39 11.65
N ASN A 557 -46.03 15.90 10.43
CA ASN A 557 -44.77 15.27 10.02
C ASN A 557 -44.29 14.14 10.95
N ARG A 558 -45.23 13.39 11.52
CA ARG A 558 -44.96 12.25 12.42
C ARG A 558 -45.97 11.13 12.19
N LYS A 559 -45.56 9.88 12.46
CA LYS A 559 -46.45 8.71 12.33
C LYS A 559 -47.49 8.74 13.47
N GLY A 560 -48.75 8.49 13.12
CA GLY A 560 -49.86 8.36 14.05
C GLY A 560 -50.87 7.31 13.61
N SER A 561 -51.79 6.96 14.50
CA SER A 561 -52.92 6.06 14.19
C SER A 561 -54.07 6.83 13.52
N PRO A 562 -55.04 6.16 12.87
CA PRO A 562 -56.24 6.82 12.38
C PRO A 562 -57.04 7.51 13.50
N ALA A 563 -57.01 6.95 14.72
CA ALA A 563 -57.73 7.51 15.88
C ALA A 563 -57.14 8.86 16.33
N ASP A 564 -55.82 9.06 16.19
CA ASP A 564 -55.17 10.34 16.53
C ASP A 564 -55.70 11.47 15.64
N TRP A 565 -56.01 11.19 14.37
CA TRP A 565 -56.61 12.16 13.47
C TRP A 565 -58.08 12.44 13.84
N ASP A 566 -58.85 11.40 14.20
CA ASP A 566 -60.24 11.54 14.60
C ASP A 566 -60.36 12.40 15.88
N GLU A 567 -59.46 12.24 16.83
CA GLU A 567 -59.43 13.05 18.06
C GLU A 567 -59.21 14.53 17.75
N ILE A 568 -58.29 14.84 16.81
CA ILE A 568 -58.04 16.22 16.38
C ILE A 568 -59.29 16.80 15.71
N ILE A 569 -59.89 16.09 14.76
CA ILE A 569 -61.10 16.54 14.05
C ILE A 569 -62.24 16.74 15.02
N SER A 570 -62.41 15.85 15.99
CA SER A 570 -63.48 15.95 16.99
C SER A 570 -63.29 17.18 17.90
N SER A 571 -62.04 17.58 18.18
CA SER A 571 -61.73 18.73 19.03
C SER A 571 -61.88 20.09 18.34
N LEU A 572 -61.88 20.15 16.98
CA LEU A 572 -62.13 21.38 16.23
C LEU A 572 -63.56 21.85 16.37
#